data_0fd10ccc90fd8996961a06390b99e76c
#
_entry.id   0fd10ccc90fd8996961a06390b99e76c
#
_cell.length_a   1.000
_cell.length_b   1.000
_cell.length_c   1.000
_cell.angle_alpha   90.00
_cell.angle_beta   90.00
_cell.angle_gamma   90.00
#
_symmetry.space_group_name_H-M   'P 1'
#
loop_
_entity.id
_entity.type
_entity.pdbx_description
1 polymer ?
#
loop_
_entity_poly.entity_id
_entity_poly.type
_entity_poly.pdbx_seq_one_letter_code
_entity_poly.pdbx_strand_id
1 'polypeptide(L)'
;MAETPHSDNGLVQMEVSKIRIDERRGEQVIVLKERGGNRFLPIIIGISEVTAIKMKISGIQPPRPLTHDLFKETITQLGATLERIVITKLEFNTFFAQLVLKTREGELREVDARPSDSIAVALRADAPIFVAEEVLNQVASGYGL
;
A
#
# COMPACT_ATOMS: atom_id res chain seq x y z
N MET A 1 21.60 -0.55 18.00
CA MET A 1 20.68 -1.68 18.03
C MET A 1 19.84 -1.71 16.78
N ALA A 2 19.83 -2.82 16.13
CA ALA A 2 19.04 -2.94 14.92
C ALA A 2 17.58 -3.18 15.30
N GLU A 3 16.73 -2.27 14.90
CA GLU A 3 15.30 -2.46 15.08
C GLU A 3 14.75 -3.28 13.95
N THR A 4 13.82 -4.13 14.25
CA THR A 4 13.11 -4.84 13.19
C THR A 4 12.21 -3.82 12.47
N PRO A 5 12.03 -3.98 11.14
CA PRO A 5 11.22 -3.01 10.40
C PRO A 5 9.82 -2.82 10.94
N HIS A 6 9.28 -3.84 11.60
CA HIS A 6 7.91 -3.81 12.09
C HIS A 6 7.77 -3.30 13.51
N SER A 7 8.85 -2.88 14.14
CA SER A 7 8.78 -2.34 15.50
C SER A 7 8.73 -0.82 15.54
N ASP A 8 8.77 -0.19 14.38
CA ASP A 8 8.81 1.26 14.31
C ASP A 8 7.42 1.85 14.56
N ASN A 9 7.21 2.38 15.77
CA ASN A 9 5.96 3.05 16.17
C ASN A 9 4.71 2.19 15.97
N GLY A 10 4.82 0.89 16.18
CA GLY A 10 3.68 0.00 16.02
C GLY A 10 3.30 -0.26 14.58
N LEU A 11 4.20 -0.04 13.65
CA LEU A 11 3.99 -0.32 12.24
C LEU A 11 4.66 -1.63 11.86
N VAL A 12 4.00 -2.37 10.97
CA VAL A 12 4.50 -3.66 10.48
C VAL A 12 4.76 -3.54 9.00
N GLN A 13 5.97 -3.85 8.56
CA GLN A 13 6.27 -3.80 7.15
C GLN A 13 5.70 -5.01 6.44
N MET A 14 5.01 -4.77 5.34
CA MET A 14 4.38 -5.81 4.57
C MET A 14 4.74 -5.65 3.10
N GLU A 15 4.48 -6.69 2.32
CA GLU A 15 4.73 -6.64 0.89
C GLU A 15 3.61 -7.36 0.17
N VAL A 16 3.45 -7.05 -1.12
CA VAL A 16 2.41 -7.69 -1.93
C VAL A 16 2.80 -9.15 -2.13
N SER A 17 1.93 -10.04 -1.68
CA SER A 17 2.14 -11.48 -1.81
C SER A 17 1.48 -12.03 -3.08
N LYS A 18 0.20 -11.72 -3.25
CA LYS A 18 -0.53 -12.21 -4.41
C LYS A 18 -1.80 -11.40 -4.62
N ILE A 19 -2.38 -11.59 -5.79
CA ILE A 19 -3.67 -11.01 -6.15
C ILE A 19 -4.60 -12.18 -6.46
N ARG A 20 -5.80 -12.16 -5.89
CA ARG A 20 -6.80 -13.18 -6.10
C ARG A 20 -8.08 -12.57 -6.62
N ILE A 21 -8.84 -13.36 -7.37
CA ILE A 21 -10.20 -13.00 -7.77
C ILE A 21 -11.15 -13.80 -6.89
N ASP A 22 -12.04 -13.10 -6.19
CA ASP A 22 -13.10 -13.75 -5.44
C ASP A 22 -14.22 -14.05 -6.43
N GLU A 23 -14.31 -15.30 -6.87
CA GLU A 23 -15.27 -15.67 -7.91
C GLU A 23 -16.71 -15.56 -7.48
N ARG A 24 -16.96 -15.69 -6.19
CA ARG A 24 -18.35 -15.56 -5.69
C ARG A 24 -18.87 -14.14 -5.81
N ARG A 25 -18.00 -13.16 -5.52
CA ARG A 25 -18.41 -11.75 -5.53
C ARG A 25 -17.92 -11.01 -6.74
N GLY A 26 -17.05 -11.63 -7.54
CA GLY A 26 -16.44 -10.94 -8.67
C GLY A 26 -15.46 -9.85 -8.23
N GLU A 27 -14.97 -9.94 -7.00
CA GLU A 27 -14.08 -8.92 -6.45
C GLU A 27 -12.64 -9.31 -6.61
N GLN A 28 -11.79 -8.29 -6.70
CA GLN A 28 -10.34 -8.48 -6.74
C GLN A 28 -9.79 -8.26 -5.34
N VAL A 29 -8.90 -9.15 -4.91
CA VAL A 29 -8.31 -9.07 -3.58
C VAL A 29 -6.81 -9.05 -3.71
N ILE A 30 -6.18 -8.02 -3.14
CA ILE A 30 -4.73 -8.01 -3.01
C ILE A 30 -4.39 -8.52 -1.61
N VAL A 31 -3.41 -9.42 -1.53
CA VAL A 31 -3.00 -9.98 -0.25
C VAL A 31 -1.61 -9.46 0.07
N LEU A 32 -1.51 -8.75 1.20
CA LEU A 32 -0.23 -8.32 1.74
C LEU A 32 0.24 -9.37 2.73
N LYS A 33 1.54 -9.59 2.78
CA LYS A 33 2.16 -10.52 3.71
C LYS A 33 3.19 -9.79 4.54
N GLU A 34 3.21 -10.10 5.82
CA GLU A 34 4.20 -9.54 6.73
C GLU A 34 5.59 -9.92 6.29
N ARG A 35 6.46 -8.95 6.17
CA ARG A 35 7.84 -9.19 5.79
C ARG A 35 8.57 -9.86 6.95
N GLY A 36 9.10 -11.05 6.69
CA GLY A 36 9.77 -11.81 7.74
C GLY A 36 8.84 -12.47 8.74
N GLY A 37 7.54 -12.51 8.45
CA GLY A 37 6.56 -13.09 9.35
C GLY A 37 5.50 -13.88 8.61
N ASN A 38 4.41 -14.20 9.30
CA ASN A 38 3.38 -15.08 8.77
C ASN A 38 1.99 -14.45 8.70
N ARG A 39 1.86 -13.19 9.03
CA ARG A 39 0.53 -12.55 9.00
C ARG A 39 0.23 -12.03 7.60
N PHE A 40 -1.04 -12.09 7.26
CA PHE A 40 -1.54 -11.65 5.95
C PHE A 40 -2.64 -10.62 6.14
N LEU A 41 -2.76 -9.73 5.16
CA LEU A 41 -3.84 -8.76 5.15
C LEU A 41 -4.47 -8.75 3.75
N PRO A 42 -5.68 -9.31 3.60
CA PRO A 42 -6.39 -9.22 2.33
C PRO A 42 -7.15 -7.91 2.25
N ILE A 43 -7.09 -7.27 1.09
CA ILE A 43 -7.76 -5.99 0.86
C ILE A 43 -8.50 -6.07 -0.47
N ILE A 44 -9.78 -5.74 -0.43
CA ILE A 44 -10.60 -5.71 -1.65
C ILE A 44 -10.31 -4.40 -2.38
N ILE A 45 -10.03 -4.51 -3.68
CA ILE A 45 -9.70 -3.34 -4.48
C ILE A 45 -10.46 -3.37 -5.80
N GLY A 46 -10.55 -2.21 -6.46
CA GLY A 46 -11.25 -2.08 -7.73
C GLY A 46 -10.43 -2.61 -8.88
N ILE A 47 -11.11 -2.84 -10.02
CA ILE A 47 -10.48 -3.44 -11.19
C ILE A 47 -9.39 -2.53 -11.78
N SER A 48 -9.61 -1.21 -11.76
CA SER A 48 -8.63 -0.29 -12.30
C SER A 48 -7.33 -0.30 -11.49
N GLU A 49 -7.47 -0.32 -10.17
CA GLU A 49 -6.32 -0.33 -9.28
C GLU A 49 -5.56 -1.66 -9.34
N VAL A 50 -6.31 -2.77 -9.43
CA VAL A 50 -5.64 -4.07 -9.52
C VAL A 50 -4.88 -4.19 -10.84
N THR A 51 -5.42 -3.62 -11.92
CA THR A 51 -4.74 -3.62 -13.20
C THR A 51 -3.42 -2.85 -13.13
N ALA A 52 -3.45 -1.68 -12.49
CA ALA A 52 -2.24 -0.87 -12.32
C ALA A 52 -1.18 -1.62 -11.51
N ILE A 53 -1.60 -2.29 -10.45
CA ILE A 53 -0.67 -3.06 -9.60
C ILE A 53 -0.11 -4.24 -10.37
N LYS A 54 -0.96 -4.99 -11.08
CA LYS A 54 -0.53 -6.14 -11.87
C LYS A 54 0.48 -5.75 -12.93
N MET A 55 0.24 -4.66 -13.64
CA MET A 55 1.15 -4.21 -14.67
C MET A 55 2.53 -3.91 -14.10
N LYS A 56 2.57 -3.26 -12.93
CA LYS A 56 3.84 -2.93 -12.31
C LYS A 56 4.58 -4.19 -11.86
N ILE A 57 3.87 -5.12 -11.22
CA ILE A 57 4.48 -6.38 -10.76
C ILE A 57 5.00 -7.20 -11.93
N SER A 58 4.27 -7.22 -13.04
CA SER A 58 4.64 -7.99 -14.23
C SER A 58 5.69 -7.30 -15.08
N GLY A 59 6.10 -6.09 -14.73
CA GLY A 59 7.11 -5.37 -15.49
C GLY A 59 6.60 -4.81 -16.82
N ILE A 60 5.30 -4.72 -16.98
CA ILE A 60 4.71 -4.18 -18.21
C ILE A 60 4.75 -2.66 -18.15
N GLN A 61 5.32 -2.06 -19.20
CA GLN A 61 5.35 -0.61 -19.30
C GLN A 61 4.40 -0.16 -20.39
N PRO A 62 3.36 0.63 -20.03
CA PRO A 62 2.45 1.13 -21.04
C PRO A 62 3.13 2.19 -21.92
N PRO A 63 2.64 2.41 -23.15
CA PRO A 63 3.24 3.42 -24.04
C PRO A 63 3.16 4.84 -23.48
N ARG A 64 2.16 5.12 -22.68
CA ARG A 64 1.99 6.42 -22.03
C ARG A 64 1.72 6.20 -20.56
N PRO A 65 2.08 7.17 -19.69
CA PRO A 65 1.89 7.02 -18.24
C PRO A 65 0.42 6.81 -17.90
N LEU A 66 0.17 5.85 -17.00
CA LEU A 66 -1.15 5.68 -16.40
C LEU A 66 -1.26 6.63 -15.22
N THR A 67 -2.45 6.67 -14.59
CA THR A 67 -2.70 7.59 -13.49
C THR A 67 -1.67 7.50 -12.37
N HIS A 68 -1.35 6.30 -11.95
CA HIS A 68 -0.40 6.12 -10.83
C HIS A 68 1.04 6.42 -11.25
N ASP A 69 1.38 6.20 -12.53
CA ASP A 69 2.68 6.60 -13.07
C ASP A 69 2.78 8.12 -13.04
N LEU A 70 1.72 8.79 -13.48
CA LEU A 70 1.68 10.24 -13.50
C LEU A 70 1.79 10.81 -12.09
N PHE A 71 1.09 10.20 -11.14
CA PHE A 71 1.14 10.64 -9.76
C PHE A 71 2.56 10.56 -9.20
N LYS A 72 3.21 9.42 -9.41
CA LYS A 72 4.59 9.24 -8.94
C LYS A 72 5.53 10.25 -9.60
N GLU A 73 5.37 10.45 -10.90
CA GLU A 73 6.21 11.39 -11.62
C GLU A 73 5.99 12.83 -11.14
N THR A 74 4.74 13.18 -10.83
CA THR A 74 4.43 14.52 -10.33
C THR A 74 5.13 14.77 -8.99
N ILE A 75 5.12 13.78 -8.10
CA ILE A 75 5.84 13.88 -6.83
C ILE A 75 7.32 14.15 -7.09
N THR A 76 7.90 13.39 -8.00
CA THR A 76 9.32 13.51 -8.34
C THR A 76 9.64 14.89 -8.90
N GLN A 77 8.81 15.39 -9.83
CA GLN A 77 9.04 16.68 -10.47
C GLN A 77 8.97 17.83 -9.47
N LEU A 78 8.18 17.68 -8.42
CA LEU A 78 8.09 18.69 -7.36
C LEU A 78 9.25 18.60 -6.36
N GLY A 79 10.18 17.68 -6.57
CA GLY A 79 11.34 17.55 -5.70
C GLY A 79 11.07 16.75 -4.44
N ALA A 80 9.94 16.08 -4.36
CA ALA A 80 9.61 15.27 -3.21
C ALA A 80 9.85 13.79 -3.49
N THR A 81 9.86 12.99 -2.43
CA THR A 81 9.95 11.53 -2.54
C THR A 81 8.85 10.91 -1.71
N LEU A 82 8.41 9.73 -2.14
CA LEU A 82 7.50 8.94 -1.32
C LEU A 82 8.35 8.09 -0.39
N GLU A 83 8.30 8.39 0.91
CA GLU A 83 9.09 7.68 1.91
C GLU A 83 8.50 6.31 2.19
N ARG A 84 7.18 6.24 2.30
CA ARG A 84 6.47 5.01 2.61
C ARG A 84 4.98 5.26 2.47
N ILE A 85 4.21 4.17 2.46
CA ILE A 85 2.77 4.27 2.65
C ILE A 85 2.40 3.50 3.91
N VAL A 86 1.34 3.93 4.55
CA VAL A 86 0.90 3.32 5.81
C VAL A 86 -0.60 3.08 5.74
N ILE A 87 -1.01 1.84 5.99
CA ILE A 87 -2.42 1.53 6.21
C ILE A 87 -2.65 1.76 7.69
N THR A 88 -3.40 2.81 8.01
CA THR A 88 -3.42 3.39 9.36
C THR A 88 -4.52 2.86 10.25
N LYS A 89 -5.67 2.54 9.68
CA LYS A 89 -6.80 2.09 10.50
C LYS A 89 -7.84 1.38 9.66
N LEU A 90 -8.68 0.64 10.35
CA LEU A 90 -9.84 -0.03 9.77
C LEU A 90 -11.06 0.42 10.57
N GLU A 91 -11.98 1.12 9.91
CA GLU A 91 -13.21 1.62 10.53
C GLU A 91 -14.38 1.37 9.59
N PHE A 92 -15.45 0.81 10.14
CA PHE A 92 -16.67 0.56 9.34
C PHE A 92 -16.35 -0.22 8.07
N ASN A 93 -15.55 -1.27 8.18
CA ASN A 93 -15.12 -2.11 7.06
C ASN A 93 -14.34 -1.36 5.98
N THR A 94 -13.80 -0.21 6.32
CA THR A 94 -13.03 0.61 5.38
C THR A 94 -11.61 0.77 5.89
N PHE A 95 -10.64 0.38 5.06
CA PHE A 95 -9.24 0.62 5.36
C PHE A 95 -8.85 2.03 4.96
N PHE A 96 -8.15 2.70 5.85
CA PHE A 96 -7.60 4.04 5.60
C PHE A 96 -6.09 3.92 5.42
N ALA A 97 -5.57 4.72 4.53
CA ALA A 97 -4.14 4.74 4.28
C ALA A 97 -3.65 6.16 4.06
N GLN A 98 -2.35 6.32 4.10
CA GLN A 98 -1.76 7.60 3.78
C GLN A 98 -0.41 7.40 3.11
N LEU A 99 -0.08 8.36 2.26
CA LEU A 99 1.24 8.49 1.69
C LEU A 99 2.06 9.37 2.64
N VAL A 100 3.28 8.97 2.91
CA VAL A 100 4.19 9.82 3.68
C VAL A 100 5.23 10.33 2.70
N LEU A 101 5.14 11.60 2.39
CA LEU A 101 6.02 12.27 1.44
C LEU A 101 7.09 13.05 2.18
N LYS A 102 8.28 13.09 1.60
CA LYS A 102 9.36 13.91 2.12
C LYS A 102 9.62 15.02 1.11
N THR A 103 9.51 16.26 1.57
CA THR A 103 9.73 17.41 0.70
C THR A 103 11.21 17.61 0.45
N ARG A 104 11.52 18.52 -0.49
CA ARG A 104 12.90 18.86 -0.80
C ARG A 104 13.63 19.37 0.44
N GLU A 105 12.93 20.08 1.32
CA GLU A 105 13.49 20.62 2.55
C GLU A 105 13.61 19.59 3.66
N GLY A 106 13.15 18.38 3.43
CA GLY A 106 13.22 17.31 4.42
C GLY A 106 12.02 17.20 5.33
N GLU A 107 10.96 17.96 5.07
CA GLU A 107 9.74 17.89 5.87
C GLU A 107 8.87 16.71 5.43
N LEU A 108 8.20 16.09 6.39
CA LEU A 108 7.28 15.01 6.08
C LEU A 108 5.87 15.56 5.92
N ARG A 109 5.16 15.03 4.92
CA ARG A 109 3.77 15.38 4.64
C ARG A 109 2.97 14.09 4.54
N GLU A 110 1.80 14.08 5.13
CA GLU A 110 0.91 12.92 5.09
C GLU A 110 -0.29 13.25 4.22
N VAL A 111 -0.57 12.37 3.28
CA VAL A 111 -1.68 12.56 2.34
C VAL A 111 -2.63 11.38 2.47
N ASP A 112 -3.90 11.67 2.78
CA ASP A 112 -4.92 10.63 2.87
C ASP A 112 -5.11 9.98 1.50
N ALA A 113 -5.23 8.66 1.49
CA ALA A 113 -5.33 7.92 0.24
C ALA A 113 -6.01 6.57 0.50
N ARG A 114 -6.60 6.01 -0.53
CA ARG A 114 -7.10 4.64 -0.43
C ARG A 114 -5.93 3.67 -0.42
N PRO A 115 -6.04 2.53 0.26
CA PRO A 115 -4.97 1.53 0.24
C PRO A 115 -4.56 1.10 -1.16
N SER A 116 -5.53 0.92 -2.06
CA SER A 116 -5.25 0.49 -3.44
C SER A 116 -4.36 1.48 -4.17
N ASP A 117 -4.69 2.76 -4.10
CA ASP A 117 -3.89 3.80 -4.75
C ASP A 117 -2.52 3.92 -4.11
N SER A 118 -2.47 3.81 -2.78
CA SER A 118 -1.22 3.89 -2.04
C SER A 118 -0.26 2.78 -2.46
N ILE A 119 -0.76 1.56 -2.57
CA ILE A 119 0.05 0.41 -2.98
C ILE A 119 0.55 0.60 -4.41
N ALA A 120 -0.34 1.04 -5.31
CA ALA A 120 0.03 1.23 -6.71
C ALA A 120 1.16 2.26 -6.85
N VAL A 121 1.10 3.34 -6.09
CA VAL A 121 2.15 4.36 -6.12
C VAL A 121 3.42 3.87 -5.44
N ALA A 122 3.27 3.16 -4.30
CA ALA A 122 4.42 2.64 -3.57
C ALA A 122 5.25 1.69 -4.43
N LEU A 123 4.58 0.82 -5.20
CA LEU A 123 5.28 -0.12 -6.07
C LEU A 123 6.08 0.62 -7.16
N ARG A 124 5.57 1.74 -7.65
CA ARG A 124 6.25 2.52 -8.67
C ARG A 124 7.42 3.31 -8.11
N ALA A 125 7.36 3.66 -6.84
CA ALA A 125 8.41 4.45 -6.18
C ALA A 125 9.39 3.57 -5.40
N ASP A 126 9.21 2.26 -5.42
CA ASP A 126 9.98 1.32 -4.59
C ASP A 126 9.94 1.73 -3.12
N ALA A 127 8.80 2.21 -2.67
CA ALA A 127 8.62 2.62 -1.30
C ALA A 127 8.04 1.48 -0.47
N PRO A 128 8.41 1.37 0.79
CA PRO A 128 7.90 0.30 1.64
C PRO A 128 6.44 0.52 2.03
N ILE A 129 5.75 -0.59 2.29
CA ILE A 129 4.37 -0.61 2.70
C ILE A 129 4.32 -1.00 4.16
N PHE A 130 3.66 -0.20 4.98
CA PHE A 130 3.49 -0.49 6.40
C PHE A 130 2.01 -0.57 6.74
N VAL A 131 1.70 -1.38 7.74
CA VAL A 131 0.34 -1.53 8.26
C VAL A 131 0.42 -1.36 9.77
N ALA A 132 -0.50 -0.60 10.35
CA ALA A 132 -0.53 -0.44 11.78
C ALA A 132 -0.83 -1.79 12.44
N GLU A 133 -0.11 -2.08 13.52
CA GLU A 133 -0.26 -3.33 14.26
C GLU A 133 -1.71 -3.56 14.65
N GLU A 134 -2.40 -2.49 15.05
CA GLU A 134 -3.79 -2.59 15.46
C GLU A 134 -4.71 -3.06 14.33
N VAL A 135 -4.42 -2.66 13.10
CA VAL A 135 -5.20 -3.11 11.95
C VAL A 135 -5.07 -4.62 11.79
N LEU A 136 -3.86 -5.14 11.92
CA LEU A 136 -3.63 -6.58 11.83
C LEU A 136 -4.35 -7.32 12.95
N ASN A 137 -4.36 -6.76 14.15
CA ASN A 137 -5.07 -7.36 15.27
C ASN A 137 -6.58 -7.39 15.05
N GLN A 138 -7.13 -6.31 14.49
CA GLN A 138 -8.56 -6.27 14.18
C GLN A 138 -8.94 -7.32 13.14
N VAL A 139 -8.14 -7.45 12.10
CA VAL A 139 -8.39 -8.44 11.05
C VAL A 139 -8.27 -9.86 11.61
N ALA A 140 -7.28 -10.11 12.46
CA ALA A 140 -7.07 -11.41 13.05
C ALA A 140 -8.25 -11.84 13.93
N SER A 141 -8.97 -10.89 14.54
CA SER A 141 -10.15 -11.20 15.34
C SER A 141 -11.44 -11.26 14.52
N GLY A 142 -11.32 -11.20 13.19
CA GLY A 142 -12.46 -11.31 12.30
C GLY A 142 -13.17 -9.99 12.03
N TYR A 143 -12.67 -8.92 12.60
CA TYR A 143 -13.28 -7.61 12.40
C TYR A 143 -13.04 -7.13 10.96
N GLY A 144 -14.11 -6.75 10.29
CA GLY A 144 -14.00 -6.22 8.94
C GLY A 144 -13.91 -7.25 7.83
N LEU A 145 -14.02 -8.51 8.17
CA LEU A 145 -13.96 -9.58 7.18
C LEU A 145 -15.33 -10.08 6.76
#